data_c6799a6b988bf3b7446fbe8520e83838
#
_entry.id   c6799a6b988bf3b7446fbe8520e83838
#
_cell.length_a   1.000
_cell.length_b   1.000
_cell.length_c   1.000
_cell.angle_alpha   90.00
_cell.angle_beta   90.00
_cell.angle_gamma   90.00
#
_symmetry.space_group_name_H-M   'P 1'
#
loop_
_entity.id
_entity.type
_entity.pdbx_description
1 polymer ?
#
loop_
_entity_poly.entity_id
_entity_poly.type
_entity_poly.pdbx_seq_one_letter_code
_entity_poly.pdbx_strand_id
1 'polypeptide(L)'
;MPNNIDKAPRHDETIGWSVLARSYRRGDIDPPHYHAEGQLLYATQGVMLVETGEKRWVIPPQRALWLPALQEHSYSLLSHTELRTMYFSRSLIDACSRFTKSDAVHVITATALVKELIAGLFSADYKAASQRTMALLLMEILSEAEHRVTELPMPQDERLSRVAADLLVNQRWATPVSDLADLATMSERTFSRLFIRDTGFSFRNWKQRARICVSLDLLSAGVPIKQVAYQLGFSCPAAFTAAFRSILGATPRDFLI
;
A
#
# COMPACT_ATOMS: atom_id res chain seq x y z
N MET A 1 -15.85 22.05 4.45
CA MET A 1 -16.22 21.46 3.14
C MET A 1 -14.95 20.91 2.54
N PRO A 2 -14.88 19.64 2.17
CA PRO A 2 -13.66 19.12 1.53
C PRO A 2 -13.48 19.88 0.21
N ASN A 3 -12.28 20.39 -0.01
CA ASN A 3 -11.90 21.01 -1.26
C ASN A 3 -11.96 19.93 -2.35
N ASN A 4 -12.94 20.01 -3.21
CA ASN A 4 -13.06 19.19 -4.41
C ASN A 4 -11.93 19.61 -5.37
N ILE A 5 -10.75 19.04 -5.21
CA ILE A 5 -9.65 19.24 -6.12
C ILE A 5 -9.61 18.00 -6.99
N ASP A 6 -10.18 18.11 -8.19
CA ASP A 6 -9.95 17.15 -9.26
C ASP A 6 -8.46 17.23 -9.65
N LYS A 7 -7.67 16.34 -9.08
CA LYS A 7 -6.22 16.27 -9.30
C LYS A 7 -5.83 15.29 -10.40
N ALA A 8 -6.81 14.60 -10.98
CA ALA A 8 -6.54 13.69 -12.08
C ALA A 8 -5.98 14.49 -13.27
N PRO A 9 -4.90 14.03 -13.91
CA PRO A 9 -4.46 14.66 -15.16
C PRO A 9 -5.61 14.57 -16.15
N ARG A 10 -5.88 15.65 -16.86
CA ARG A 10 -6.88 15.65 -17.93
C ARG A 10 -6.49 14.57 -18.94
N HIS A 11 -7.29 13.53 -19.05
CA HIS A 11 -7.09 12.48 -20.05
C HIS A 11 -7.95 12.78 -21.27
N ASP A 12 -7.48 12.33 -22.41
CA ASP A 12 -8.29 12.30 -23.62
C ASP A 12 -9.38 11.23 -23.40
N GLU A 13 -10.65 11.62 -23.40
CA GLU A 13 -11.78 10.72 -23.21
C GLU A 13 -11.79 9.52 -24.17
N THR A 14 -11.16 9.69 -25.34
CA THR A 14 -11.03 8.63 -26.35
C THR A 14 -10.05 7.53 -25.92
N ILE A 15 -9.06 7.84 -25.06
CA ILE A 15 -8.06 6.89 -24.57
C ILE A 15 -8.60 6.08 -23.39
N GLY A 16 -9.38 6.72 -22.50
CA GLY A 16 -10.04 6.11 -21.37
C GLY A 16 -9.15 5.84 -20.15
N TRP A 17 -7.87 6.24 -20.18
CA TRP A 17 -6.92 6.13 -19.08
C TRP A 17 -5.87 7.23 -19.11
N SER A 18 -5.25 7.49 -17.94
CA SER A 18 -4.13 8.43 -17.84
C SER A 18 -3.15 7.97 -16.75
N VAL A 19 -1.92 8.47 -16.80
CA VAL A 19 -0.85 8.12 -15.87
C VAL A 19 -0.18 9.37 -15.30
N LEU A 20 0.29 9.27 -14.07
CA LEU A 20 1.04 10.32 -13.41
C LEU A 20 2.17 9.71 -12.57
N ALA A 21 3.41 10.13 -12.83
CA ALA A 21 4.58 9.79 -12.04
C ALA A 21 4.95 10.94 -11.12
N ARG A 22 5.18 10.67 -9.85
CA ARG A 22 5.65 11.66 -8.88
C ARG A 22 6.64 11.06 -7.90
N SER A 23 7.61 11.89 -7.49
CA SER A 23 8.52 11.60 -6.38
C SER A 23 8.09 12.40 -5.17
N TYR A 24 8.04 11.75 -4.02
CA TYR A 24 7.67 12.34 -2.75
C TYR A 24 8.75 12.11 -1.71
N ARG A 25 8.90 13.06 -0.80
CA ARG A 25 9.76 12.92 0.38
C ARG A 25 9.00 12.26 1.51
N ARG A 26 9.73 11.67 2.45
CA ARG A 26 9.15 11.21 3.71
C ARG A 26 8.41 12.36 4.41
N GLY A 27 7.18 12.11 4.83
CA GLY A 27 6.33 13.08 5.52
C GLY A 27 5.49 13.95 4.60
N ASP A 28 5.68 13.89 3.27
CA ASP A 28 4.77 14.54 2.35
C ASP A 28 3.36 13.95 2.49
N ILE A 29 2.36 14.77 2.30
CA ILE A 29 0.94 14.39 2.41
C ILE A 29 0.20 14.85 1.17
N ASP A 30 -0.60 13.97 0.59
CA ASP A 30 -1.64 14.36 -0.35
C ASP A 30 -2.97 14.43 0.43
N PRO A 31 -3.57 15.62 0.58
CA PRO A 31 -4.73 15.83 1.43
C PRO A 31 -5.97 15.09 0.91
N PRO A 32 -7.02 14.91 1.73
CA PRO A 32 -8.26 14.27 1.32
C PRO A 32 -8.83 14.86 0.04
N HIS A 33 -9.11 14.00 -0.93
CA HIS A 33 -9.71 14.35 -2.23
C HIS A 33 -10.39 13.12 -2.84
N TYR A 34 -11.14 13.34 -3.90
CA TYR A 34 -11.73 12.28 -4.74
C TYR A 34 -11.74 12.74 -6.21
N HIS A 35 -11.93 11.80 -7.12
CA HIS A 35 -12.05 12.03 -8.55
C HIS A 35 -13.04 11.05 -9.19
N ALA A 36 -13.46 11.33 -10.42
CA ALA A 36 -14.49 10.55 -11.12
C ALA A 36 -13.97 9.21 -11.68
N GLU A 37 -12.66 9.05 -11.78
CA GLU A 37 -11.99 7.87 -12.30
C GLU A 37 -11.72 6.84 -11.18
N GLY A 38 -11.64 5.56 -11.56
CA GLY A 38 -10.97 4.56 -10.74
C GLY A 38 -9.46 4.78 -10.76
N GLN A 39 -8.78 4.56 -9.64
CA GLN A 39 -7.35 4.83 -9.52
C GLN A 39 -6.59 3.60 -9.02
N LEU A 40 -5.45 3.33 -9.64
CA LEU A 40 -4.46 2.38 -9.14
C LEU A 40 -3.23 3.12 -8.64
N LEU A 41 -2.95 3.02 -7.35
CA LEU A 41 -1.75 3.55 -6.71
C LEU A 41 -0.68 2.46 -6.62
N TYR A 42 0.50 2.71 -7.15
CA TYR A 42 1.64 1.81 -7.08
C TYR A 42 2.93 2.59 -6.81
N ALA A 43 3.68 2.20 -5.79
CA ALA A 43 5.02 2.73 -5.54
C ALA A 43 6.08 1.77 -6.08
N THR A 44 6.97 2.26 -6.95
CA THR A 44 8.14 1.47 -7.39
C THR A 44 9.18 1.38 -6.29
N GLN A 45 9.20 2.38 -5.40
CA GLN A 45 10.05 2.49 -4.22
C GLN A 45 9.30 3.23 -3.13
N GLY A 46 9.59 2.91 -1.87
CA GLY A 46 9.02 3.57 -0.70
C GLY A 46 7.68 2.99 -0.25
N VAL A 47 7.20 3.46 0.87
CA VAL A 47 5.97 3.00 1.53
C VAL A 47 5.02 4.17 1.72
N MET A 48 3.77 4.00 1.33
CA MET A 48 2.70 4.98 1.58
C MET A 48 1.68 4.44 2.57
N LEU A 49 1.11 5.33 3.36
CA LEU A 49 -0.09 5.11 4.16
C LEU A 49 -1.24 5.80 3.44
N VAL A 50 -2.23 5.05 3.01
CA VAL A 50 -3.43 5.56 2.34
C VAL A 50 -4.60 5.46 3.31
N GLU A 51 -5.41 6.51 3.39
CA GLU A 51 -6.61 6.57 4.23
C GLU A 51 -7.85 6.69 3.34
N THR A 52 -8.86 5.88 3.63
CA THR A 52 -10.13 5.85 2.90
C THR A 52 -11.27 5.75 3.93
N GLY A 53 -11.90 6.89 4.26
CA GLY A 53 -12.86 6.94 5.36
C GLY A 53 -12.24 6.45 6.67
N GLU A 54 -12.81 5.40 7.26
CA GLU A 54 -12.30 4.83 8.52
C GLU A 54 -11.16 3.80 8.34
N LYS A 55 -10.82 3.44 7.09
CA LYS A 55 -9.80 2.43 6.81
C LYS A 55 -8.46 3.05 6.47
N ARG A 56 -7.40 2.38 6.89
CA ARG A 56 -6.00 2.78 6.65
C ARG A 56 -5.21 1.61 6.09
N TRP A 57 -4.44 1.90 5.04
CA TRP A 57 -3.74 0.90 4.24
C TRP A 57 -2.25 1.24 4.16
N VAL A 58 -1.38 0.33 4.56
CA VAL A 58 0.07 0.48 4.31
C VAL A 58 0.41 -0.23 3.01
N ILE A 59 0.89 0.52 2.03
CA ILE A 59 1.17 0.05 0.67
C ILE A 59 2.67 0.09 0.40
N PRO A 60 3.37 -1.05 0.46
CA PRO A 60 4.77 -1.18 0.09
C PRO A 60 4.92 -1.44 -1.43
N PRO A 61 6.16 -1.41 -1.97
CA PRO A 61 6.42 -1.53 -3.42
C PRO A 61 5.95 -2.83 -4.10
N GLN A 62 5.67 -3.89 -3.33
CA GLN A 62 5.14 -5.15 -3.88
C GLN A 62 3.62 -5.19 -3.91
N ARG A 63 2.98 -4.09 -3.58
CA ARG A 63 1.54 -3.94 -3.54
C ARG A 63 1.10 -2.73 -4.34
N ALA A 64 -0.08 -2.82 -4.89
CA ALA A 64 -0.81 -1.70 -5.45
C ALA A 64 -2.17 -1.59 -4.75
N LEU A 65 -2.72 -0.39 -4.69
CA LEU A 65 -4.04 -0.14 -4.12
C LEU A 65 -4.99 0.32 -5.22
N TRP A 66 -6.10 -0.40 -5.36
CA TRP A 66 -7.21 0.04 -6.17
C TRP A 66 -8.14 0.92 -5.33
N LEU A 67 -8.46 2.08 -5.87
CA LEU A 67 -9.44 3.03 -5.36
C LEU A 67 -10.56 3.17 -6.39
N PRO A 68 -11.82 2.84 -6.05
CA PRO A 68 -12.93 3.05 -6.96
C PRO A 68 -13.19 4.53 -7.22
N ALA A 69 -13.93 4.82 -8.29
CA ALA A 69 -14.39 6.17 -8.61
C ALA A 69 -15.15 6.79 -7.42
N LEU A 70 -14.96 8.09 -7.21
CA LEU A 70 -15.59 8.88 -6.13
C LEU A 70 -15.22 8.45 -4.70
N GLN A 71 -14.27 7.54 -4.52
CA GLN A 71 -13.77 7.18 -3.20
C GLN A 71 -12.90 8.31 -2.66
N GLU A 72 -13.36 8.97 -1.58
CA GLU A 72 -12.52 9.92 -0.86
C GLU A 72 -11.31 9.21 -0.26
N HIS A 73 -10.12 9.77 -0.48
CA HIS A 73 -8.87 9.23 0.02
C HIS A 73 -7.82 10.32 0.22
N SER A 74 -6.86 10.01 1.07
CA SER A 74 -5.63 10.78 1.27
C SER A 74 -4.46 9.82 1.40
N TYR A 75 -3.23 10.29 1.21
CA TYR A 75 -2.07 9.47 1.52
C TYR A 75 -0.92 10.29 2.09
N SER A 76 -0.16 9.65 2.95
CA SER A 76 1.08 10.16 3.53
C SER A 76 2.24 9.20 3.23
N LEU A 77 3.44 9.77 3.01
CA LEU A 77 4.61 9.01 2.60
C LEU A 77 5.48 8.68 3.80
N LEU A 78 5.57 7.38 4.13
CA LEU A 78 6.34 6.89 5.29
C LEU A 78 7.84 6.85 5.01
N SER A 79 8.25 6.87 3.73
CA SER A 79 9.63 6.96 3.26
C SER A 79 9.70 7.81 1.98
N HIS A 80 10.91 8.02 1.43
CA HIS A 80 11.03 8.54 0.05
C HIS A 80 10.32 7.59 -0.90
N THR A 81 9.42 8.10 -1.73
CA THR A 81 8.50 7.26 -2.52
C THR A 81 8.46 7.71 -3.99
N GLU A 82 8.68 6.75 -4.88
CA GLU A 82 8.48 6.91 -6.32
C GLU A 82 7.11 6.33 -6.69
N LEU A 83 6.13 7.22 -6.82
CA LEU A 83 4.74 6.87 -7.09
C LEU A 83 4.48 6.79 -8.59
N ARG A 84 3.75 5.76 -8.98
CA ARG A 84 3.11 5.58 -10.28
C ARG A 84 1.62 5.46 -10.02
N THR A 85 0.85 6.41 -10.50
CA THR A 85 -0.61 6.38 -10.38
C THR A 85 -1.26 6.32 -11.76
N MET A 86 -2.27 5.50 -11.88
CA MET A 86 -3.04 5.31 -13.11
C MET A 86 -4.50 5.59 -12.82
N TYR A 87 -5.14 6.32 -13.70
CA TYR A 87 -6.55 6.66 -13.62
C TYR A 87 -7.28 5.99 -14.78
N PHE A 88 -8.43 5.38 -14.50
CA PHE A 88 -9.22 4.63 -15.47
C PHE A 88 -10.63 5.22 -15.53
N SER A 89 -11.05 5.61 -16.72
CA SER A 89 -12.42 6.13 -16.94
C SER A 89 -13.46 5.07 -16.68
N ARG A 90 -14.67 5.48 -16.34
CA ARG A 90 -15.80 4.59 -16.14
C ARG A 90 -16.05 3.71 -17.38
N SER A 91 -15.96 4.29 -18.58
CA SER A 91 -16.14 3.55 -19.84
C SER A 91 -15.12 2.42 -20.02
N LEU A 92 -13.86 2.61 -19.60
CA LEU A 92 -12.85 1.56 -19.66
C LEU A 92 -13.11 0.48 -18.62
N ILE A 93 -13.49 0.86 -17.40
CA ILE A 93 -13.85 -0.08 -16.32
C ILE A 93 -15.04 -0.95 -16.76
N ASP A 94 -16.08 -0.34 -17.31
CA ASP A 94 -17.29 -1.04 -17.75
C ASP A 94 -17.03 -1.96 -18.97
N ALA A 95 -16.02 -1.66 -19.79
CA ALA A 95 -15.58 -2.54 -20.89
C ALA A 95 -14.92 -3.84 -20.38
N CYS A 96 -14.44 -3.86 -19.15
CA CYS A 96 -13.90 -5.05 -18.50
C CYS A 96 -15.04 -5.80 -17.79
N SER A 97 -15.72 -6.70 -18.49
CA SER A 97 -16.97 -7.38 -18.10
C SER A 97 -16.92 -8.14 -16.76
N ARG A 98 -15.73 -8.35 -16.19
CA ARG A 98 -15.51 -9.04 -14.90
C ARG A 98 -15.21 -8.11 -13.74
N PHE A 99 -15.10 -6.79 -13.96
CA PHE A 99 -14.75 -5.82 -12.91
C PHE A 99 -15.94 -5.47 -12.00
N THR A 100 -16.76 -6.48 -11.64
CA THR A 100 -17.86 -6.32 -10.67
C THR A 100 -17.41 -5.99 -9.26
N LYS A 101 -16.10 -6.10 -8.97
CA LYS A 101 -15.48 -5.75 -7.68
C LYS A 101 -14.93 -4.32 -7.67
N SER A 102 -15.18 -3.53 -8.69
CA SER A 102 -14.64 -2.17 -8.85
C SER A 102 -15.08 -1.19 -7.75
N ASP A 103 -16.15 -1.51 -7.03
CA ASP A 103 -16.78 -0.60 -6.07
C ASP A 103 -16.17 -0.69 -4.65
N ALA A 104 -15.13 -1.49 -4.46
CA ALA A 104 -14.45 -1.63 -3.18
C ALA A 104 -12.95 -1.31 -3.28
N VAL A 105 -12.45 -0.62 -2.26
CA VAL A 105 -11.01 -0.43 -2.08
C VAL A 105 -10.35 -1.77 -1.78
N HIS A 106 -9.31 -2.14 -2.51
CA HIS A 106 -8.59 -3.39 -2.26
C HIS A 106 -7.10 -3.33 -2.63
N VAL A 107 -6.31 -4.09 -1.89
CA VAL A 107 -4.86 -4.23 -2.10
C VAL A 107 -4.59 -5.40 -3.02
N ILE A 108 -3.68 -5.20 -3.96
CA ILE A 108 -3.33 -6.16 -5.00
C ILE A 108 -1.84 -6.48 -4.91
N THR A 109 -1.47 -7.72 -5.21
CA THR A 109 -0.07 -8.08 -5.39
C THR A 109 0.46 -7.54 -6.71
N ALA A 110 1.48 -6.69 -6.64
CA ALA A 110 2.20 -6.22 -7.83
C ALA A 110 3.16 -7.33 -8.32
N THR A 111 2.61 -8.33 -9.02
CA THR A 111 3.39 -9.40 -9.66
C THR A 111 4.33 -8.85 -10.72
N ALA A 112 5.30 -9.64 -11.21
CA ALA A 112 6.19 -9.20 -12.28
C ALA A 112 5.39 -8.71 -13.50
N LEU A 113 4.36 -9.45 -13.92
CA LEU A 113 3.51 -9.04 -15.05
C LEU A 113 2.80 -7.70 -14.78
N VAL A 114 2.23 -7.52 -13.59
CA VAL A 114 1.58 -6.24 -13.21
C VAL A 114 2.57 -5.08 -13.27
N LYS A 115 3.79 -5.27 -12.75
CA LYS A 115 4.85 -4.24 -12.79
C LYS A 115 5.23 -3.87 -14.22
N GLU A 116 5.42 -4.87 -15.10
CA GLU A 116 5.77 -4.64 -16.50
C GLU A 116 4.63 -3.96 -17.27
N LEU A 117 3.39 -4.33 -17.03
CA LEU A 117 2.23 -3.65 -17.62
C LEU A 117 2.18 -2.18 -17.17
N ILE A 118 2.38 -1.91 -15.89
CA ILE A 118 2.47 -0.55 -15.37
C ILE A 118 3.62 0.19 -16.04
N ALA A 119 4.82 -0.38 -16.10
CA ALA A 119 5.98 0.26 -16.76
C ALA A 119 5.69 0.59 -18.23
N GLY A 120 5.04 -0.32 -18.94
CA GLY A 120 4.65 -0.12 -20.34
C GLY A 120 3.66 1.04 -20.55
N LEU A 121 2.75 1.26 -19.59
CA LEU A 121 1.83 2.39 -19.64
C LEU A 121 2.54 3.75 -19.49
N PHE A 122 3.70 3.78 -18.84
CA PHE A 122 4.53 4.98 -18.65
C PHE A 122 5.59 5.14 -19.75
N SER A 123 5.81 4.12 -20.58
CA SER A 123 6.84 4.17 -21.64
C SER A 123 6.35 4.88 -22.90
N ALA A 124 7.19 5.75 -23.43
CA ALA A 124 6.98 6.37 -24.74
C ALA A 124 7.26 5.42 -25.92
N ASP A 125 7.83 4.23 -25.66
CA ASP A 125 8.20 3.27 -26.72
C ASP A 125 6.96 2.57 -27.32
N TYR A 126 5.83 2.60 -26.62
CA TYR A 126 4.61 1.95 -27.06
C TYR A 126 3.59 2.94 -27.62
N LYS A 127 2.97 2.55 -28.74
CA LYS A 127 1.87 3.30 -29.34
C LYS A 127 0.61 3.21 -28.47
N ALA A 128 -0.27 4.22 -28.57
CA ALA A 128 -1.53 4.28 -27.80
C ALA A 128 -2.38 2.98 -27.87
N ALA A 129 -2.42 2.33 -29.05
CA ALA A 129 -3.13 1.06 -29.20
C ALA A 129 -2.55 -0.07 -28.33
N SER A 130 -1.21 -0.19 -28.27
CA SER A 130 -0.54 -1.19 -27.41
C SER A 130 -0.74 -0.87 -25.94
N GLN A 131 -0.64 0.40 -25.56
CA GLN A 131 -0.87 0.85 -24.19
C GLN A 131 -2.32 0.61 -23.76
N ARG A 132 -3.31 0.81 -24.66
CA ARG A 132 -4.71 0.46 -24.40
C ARG A 132 -4.87 -1.04 -24.10
N THR A 133 -4.21 -1.90 -24.88
CA THR A 133 -4.24 -3.35 -24.63
C THR A 133 -3.62 -3.69 -23.27
N MET A 134 -2.50 -3.04 -22.91
CA MET A 134 -1.89 -3.20 -21.57
C MET A 134 -2.82 -2.74 -20.45
N ALA A 135 -3.51 -1.62 -20.62
CA ALA A 135 -4.46 -1.11 -19.64
C ALA A 135 -5.63 -2.08 -19.44
N LEU A 136 -6.21 -2.62 -20.53
CA LEU A 136 -7.28 -3.61 -20.47
C LEU A 136 -6.82 -4.91 -19.79
N LEU A 137 -5.63 -5.42 -20.16
CA LEU A 137 -5.07 -6.61 -19.52
C LEU A 137 -4.79 -6.39 -18.03
N LEU A 138 -4.26 -5.22 -17.68
CA LEU A 138 -4.07 -4.85 -16.27
C LEU A 138 -5.40 -4.88 -15.53
N MET A 139 -6.46 -4.28 -16.06
CA MET A 139 -7.79 -4.28 -15.45
C MET A 139 -8.35 -5.69 -15.28
N GLU A 140 -8.20 -6.57 -16.28
CA GLU A 140 -8.60 -7.99 -16.16
C GLU A 140 -7.86 -8.70 -15.01
N ILE A 141 -6.53 -8.55 -14.93
CA ILE A 141 -5.72 -9.11 -13.85
C ILE A 141 -6.17 -8.58 -12.48
N LEU A 142 -6.47 -7.29 -12.39
CA LEU A 142 -6.96 -6.68 -11.15
C LEU A 142 -8.32 -7.25 -10.74
N SER A 143 -9.20 -7.58 -11.71
CA SER A 143 -10.51 -8.16 -11.44
C SER A 143 -10.43 -9.61 -10.92
N GLU A 144 -9.41 -10.34 -11.33
CA GLU A 144 -9.17 -11.73 -10.93
C GLU A 144 -8.37 -11.86 -9.64
N ALA A 145 -7.73 -10.77 -9.21
CA ALA A 145 -6.87 -10.79 -8.04
C ALA A 145 -7.64 -11.23 -6.78
N GLU A 146 -7.19 -12.30 -6.17
CA GLU A 146 -7.67 -12.69 -4.86
C GLU A 146 -7.35 -11.58 -3.84
N HIS A 147 -8.33 -11.21 -3.02
CA HIS A 147 -8.14 -10.34 -1.86
C HIS A 147 -7.25 -11.05 -0.84
N ARG A 148 -5.95 -11.08 -1.07
CA ARG A 148 -5.03 -11.60 -0.06
C ARG A 148 -4.86 -10.57 1.03
N VAL A 149 -5.17 -10.98 2.25
CA VAL A 149 -5.08 -10.22 3.50
C VAL A 149 -3.59 -9.90 3.81
N THR A 150 -2.97 -9.03 3.03
CA THR A 150 -1.69 -8.38 3.39
C THR A 150 -1.93 -6.95 3.86
N GLU A 151 -3.16 -6.68 4.24
CA GLU A 151 -3.53 -5.44 4.90
C GLU A 151 -2.81 -5.38 6.24
N LEU A 152 -2.12 -4.27 6.48
CA LEU A 152 -1.74 -3.89 7.82
C LEU A 152 -2.80 -2.90 8.30
N PRO A 153 -3.89 -3.38 8.93
CA PRO A 153 -4.94 -2.50 9.38
C PRO A 153 -4.40 -1.58 10.46
N MET A 154 -4.68 -0.29 10.34
CA MET A 154 -4.31 0.69 11.35
C MET A 154 -5.44 0.81 12.39
N PRO A 155 -5.10 1.05 13.67
CA PRO A 155 -6.12 1.30 14.68
C PRO A 155 -6.95 2.54 14.34
N GLN A 156 -8.25 2.51 14.68
CA GLN A 156 -9.17 3.65 14.52
C GLN A 156 -9.02 4.67 15.67
N ASP A 157 -8.72 4.22 16.88
CA ASP A 157 -8.43 5.12 18.01
C ASP A 157 -7.18 5.95 17.65
N GLU A 158 -7.33 7.28 17.64
CA GLU A 158 -6.27 8.21 17.20
C GLU A 158 -4.96 8.07 17.99
N ARG A 159 -5.03 7.74 19.28
CA ARG A 159 -3.85 7.57 20.14
C ARG A 159 -3.09 6.32 19.73
N LEU A 160 -3.81 5.20 19.53
CA LEU A 160 -3.22 3.95 19.02
C LEU A 160 -2.68 4.12 17.61
N SER A 161 -3.41 4.85 16.76
CA SER A 161 -2.98 5.14 15.39
C SER A 161 -1.67 5.93 15.36
N ARG A 162 -1.53 6.96 16.20
CA ARG A 162 -0.28 7.72 16.34
C ARG A 162 0.89 6.85 16.78
N VAL A 163 0.67 5.95 17.77
CA VAL A 163 1.70 5.01 18.24
C VAL A 163 2.08 4.03 17.11
N ALA A 164 1.10 3.49 16.39
CA ALA A 164 1.33 2.57 15.28
C ALA A 164 2.09 3.25 14.12
N ALA A 165 1.72 4.48 13.76
CA ALA A 165 2.40 5.27 12.75
C ALA A 165 3.85 5.60 13.17
N ASP A 166 4.05 5.99 14.41
CA ASP A 166 5.40 6.25 14.95
C ASP A 166 6.31 5.00 14.89
N LEU A 167 5.76 3.83 15.21
CA LEU A 167 6.49 2.57 15.07
C LEU A 167 6.91 2.28 13.62
N LEU A 168 6.03 2.53 12.66
CA LEU A 168 6.33 2.33 11.23
C LEU A 168 7.41 3.31 10.75
N VAL A 169 7.33 4.56 11.18
CA VAL A 169 8.25 5.63 10.77
C VAL A 169 9.61 5.49 11.45
N ASN A 170 9.64 5.34 12.77
CA ASN A 170 10.87 5.37 13.56
C ASN A 170 11.45 4.00 13.84
N GLN A 171 10.74 2.92 13.45
CA GLN A 171 11.19 1.53 13.54
C GLN A 171 11.66 1.11 14.94
N ARG A 172 11.08 1.69 16.01
CA ARG A 172 11.43 1.39 17.41
C ARG A 172 10.81 0.07 17.86
N TRP A 173 11.13 -1.03 17.17
CA TRP A 173 10.50 -2.33 17.34
C TRP A 173 10.76 -3.00 18.70
N ALA A 174 11.80 -2.59 19.40
CA ALA A 174 12.14 -3.12 20.73
C ALA A 174 11.33 -2.49 21.88
N THR A 175 10.58 -1.40 21.64
CA THR A 175 9.81 -0.70 22.66
C THR A 175 8.80 -1.66 23.32
N PRO A 176 8.80 -1.79 24.66
CA PRO A 176 7.84 -2.58 25.41
C PRO A 176 6.40 -2.08 25.20
N VAL A 177 5.43 -2.98 25.40
CA VAL A 177 4.00 -2.62 25.28
C VAL A 177 3.58 -1.63 26.38
N SER A 178 4.18 -1.74 27.60
CA SER A 178 3.98 -0.77 28.67
C SER A 178 4.23 0.67 28.20
N ASP A 179 5.42 0.90 27.64
CA ASP A 179 5.84 2.24 27.19
C ASP A 179 4.97 2.77 26.05
N LEU A 180 4.54 1.88 25.15
CA LEU A 180 3.62 2.23 24.06
C LEU A 180 2.22 2.56 24.57
N ALA A 181 1.76 1.87 25.62
CA ALA A 181 0.49 2.14 26.27
C ALA A 181 0.54 3.49 27.01
N ASP A 182 1.65 3.80 27.67
CA ASP A 182 1.88 5.10 28.32
C ASP A 182 1.90 6.23 27.28
N LEU A 183 2.56 6.05 26.15
CA LEU A 183 2.51 7.01 25.02
C LEU A 183 1.08 7.23 24.50
N ALA A 184 0.24 6.19 24.52
CA ALA A 184 -1.17 6.28 24.17
C ALA A 184 -2.04 6.76 25.34
N THR A 185 -1.46 7.09 26.50
CA THR A 185 -2.18 7.51 27.74
C THR A 185 -3.26 6.50 28.17
N MET A 186 -2.93 5.21 28.19
CA MET A 186 -3.84 4.14 28.59
C MET A 186 -3.11 2.98 29.27
N SER A 187 -3.84 2.12 29.99
CA SER A 187 -3.26 0.89 30.54
C SER A 187 -2.95 -0.12 29.44
N GLU A 188 -1.97 -1.01 29.64
CA GLU A 188 -1.65 -2.10 28.70
C GLU A 188 -2.87 -2.97 28.34
N ARG A 189 -3.76 -3.21 29.33
CA ARG A 189 -5.00 -3.95 29.11
C ARG A 189 -5.92 -3.22 28.12
N THR A 190 -6.08 -1.91 28.29
CA THR A 190 -6.89 -1.08 27.39
C THR A 190 -6.27 -1.01 26.02
N PHE A 191 -4.95 -0.78 25.93
CA PHE A 191 -4.18 -0.79 24.69
C PHE A 191 -4.41 -2.09 23.90
N SER A 192 -4.17 -3.24 24.53
CA SER A 192 -4.30 -4.54 23.87
C SER A 192 -5.72 -4.82 23.40
N ARG A 193 -6.73 -4.50 24.22
CA ARG A 193 -8.14 -4.71 23.89
C ARG A 193 -8.59 -3.85 22.73
N LEU A 194 -8.28 -2.55 22.74
CA LEU A 194 -8.64 -1.63 21.67
C LEU A 194 -7.90 -1.96 20.39
N PHE A 195 -6.63 -2.35 20.49
CA PHE A 195 -5.82 -2.72 19.33
C PHE A 195 -6.40 -3.94 18.58
N ILE A 196 -6.85 -4.98 19.33
CA ILE A 196 -7.54 -6.14 18.73
C ILE A 196 -8.88 -5.73 18.13
N ARG A 197 -9.66 -4.92 18.84
CA ARG A 197 -10.96 -4.44 18.35
C ARG A 197 -10.83 -3.73 17.01
N ASP A 198 -9.85 -2.83 16.89
CA ASP A 198 -9.71 -1.95 15.75
C ASP A 198 -9.03 -2.64 14.55
N THR A 199 -8.06 -3.52 14.81
CA THR A 199 -7.22 -4.13 13.77
C THR A 199 -7.54 -5.60 13.49
N GLY A 200 -8.26 -6.28 14.36
CA GLY A 200 -8.46 -7.73 14.32
C GLY A 200 -7.23 -8.55 14.74
N PHE A 201 -6.10 -7.91 15.07
CA PHE A 201 -4.84 -8.56 15.46
C PHE A 201 -4.42 -8.19 16.86
N SER A 202 -3.79 -9.14 17.58
CA SER A 202 -3.01 -8.77 18.75
C SER A 202 -1.88 -7.83 18.35
N PHE A 203 -1.48 -6.90 19.22
CA PHE A 203 -0.39 -5.97 18.94
C PHE A 203 0.91 -6.71 18.52
N ARG A 204 1.20 -7.87 19.12
CA ARG A 204 2.36 -8.70 18.75
C ARG A 204 2.28 -9.14 17.30
N ASN A 205 1.13 -9.66 16.87
CA ASN A 205 0.93 -10.13 15.49
C ASN A 205 0.94 -8.97 14.51
N TRP A 206 0.31 -7.85 14.87
CA TRP A 206 0.34 -6.63 14.07
C TRP A 206 1.78 -6.10 13.91
N LYS A 207 2.54 -6.00 15.01
CA LYS A 207 3.94 -5.57 14.99
C LYS A 207 4.80 -6.46 14.08
N GLN A 208 4.59 -7.78 14.11
CA GLN A 208 5.29 -8.69 13.22
C GLN A 208 4.95 -8.43 11.75
N ARG A 209 3.67 -8.21 11.42
CA ARG A 209 3.23 -7.84 10.06
C ARG A 209 3.82 -6.50 9.63
N ALA A 210 3.80 -5.51 10.50
CA ALA A 210 4.39 -4.19 10.25
C ALA A 210 5.88 -4.28 9.90
N ARG A 211 6.64 -5.07 10.65
CA ARG A 211 8.08 -5.31 10.38
C ARG A 211 8.29 -5.97 9.02
N ILE A 212 7.43 -6.90 8.62
CA ILE A 212 7.50 -7.52 7.29
C ILE A 212 7.15 -6.53 6.20
N CYS A 213 6.14 -5.66 6.37
CA CYS A 213 5.83 -4.59 5.42
C CYS A 213 7.03 -3.65 5.22
N VAL A 214 7.64 -3.18 6.30
CA VAL A 214 8.83 -2.32 6.23
C VAL A 214 10.03 -3.05 5.60
N SER A 215 10.16 -4.38 5.79
CA SER A 215 11.23 -5.16 5.18
C SER A 215 11.22 -5.13 3.66
N LEU A 216 10.05 -4.97 3.05
CA LEU A 216 9.90 -4.95 1.59
C LEU A 216 10.59 -3.72 0.98
N ASP A 217 10.50 -2.57 1.65
CA ASP A 217 11.20 -1.34 1.23
C ASP A 217 12.73 -1.52 1.32
N LEU A 218 13.22 -2.04 2.43
CA LEU A 218 14.65 -2.30 2.63
C LEU A 218 15.19 -3.30 1.62
N LEU A 219 14.46 -4.37 1.36
CA LEU A 219 14.84 -5.39 0.37
C LEU A 219 14.85 -4.81 -1.05
N SER A 220 13.86 -3.99 -1.40
CA SER A 220 13.80 -3.31 -2.71
C SER A 220 14.95 -2.31 -2.90
N ALA A 221 15.42 -1.70 -1.82
CA ALA A 221 16.62 -0.85 -1.80
C ALA A 221 17.93 -1.64 -1.85
N GLY A 222 17.90 -2.98 -1.97
CA GLY A 222 19.07 -3.84 -2.05
C GLY A 222 19.76 -4.13 -0.71
N VAL A 223 19.11 -3.83 0.42
CA VAL A 223 19.68 -4.11 1.74
C VAL A 223 19.77 -5.62 1.95
N PRO A 224 20.93 -6.18 2.34
CA PRO A 224 21.09 -7.62 2.53
C PRO A 224 20.12 -8.20 3.55
N ILE A 225 19.54 -9.37 3.27
CA ILE A 225 18.54 -10.07 4.12
C ILE A 225 18.97 -10.14 5.59
N LYS A 226 20.26 -10.45 5.84
CA LYS A 226 20.82 -10.51 7.19
C LYS A 226 20.72 -9.16 7.90
N GLN A 227 21.04 -8.08 7.21
CA GLN A 227 20.98 -6.72 7.75
C GLN A 227 19.53 -6.29 8.01
N VAL A 228 18.62 -6.55 7.07
CA VAL A 228 17.17 -6.31 7.23
C VAL A 228 16.63 -7.01 8.48
N ALA A 229 17.00 -8.29 8.69
CA ALA A 229 16.53 -9.05 9.85
C ALA A 229 16.92 -8.35 11.17
N TYR A 230 18.17 -7.96 11.33
CA TYR A 230 18.63 -7.31 12.56
C TYR A 230 18.11 -5.87 12.72
N GLN A 231 18.07 -5.09 11.63
CA GLN A 231 17.52 -3.73 11.65
C GLN A 231 16.06 -3.71 12.10
N LEU A 232 15.30 -4.71 11.67
CA LEU A 232 13.90 -4.86 12.09
C LEU A 232 13.72 -5.58 13.44
N GLY A 233 14.83 -5.84 14.17
CA GLY A 233 14.78 -6.41 15.52
C GLY A 233 14.40 -7.90 15.57
N PHE A 234 14.65 -8.69 14.51
CA PHE A 234 14.58 -10.14 14.58
C PHE A 234 15.83 -10.70 15.25
N SER A 235 15.66 -11.78 16.02
CA SER A 235 16.78 -12.42 16.73
C SER A 235 17.79 -13.04 15.78
N CYS A 236 17.38 -13.47 14.60
CA CYS A 236 18.25 -14.02 13.55
C CYS A 236 17.56 -13.97 12.18
N PRO A 237 18.33 -14.10 11.07
CA PRO A 237 17.76 -14.13 9.72
C PRO A 237 16.77 -15.25 9.47
N ALA A 238 16.93 -16.40 10.16
CA ALA A 238 15.98 -17.52 10.04
C ALA A 238 14.60 -17.16 10.60
N ALA A 239 14.54 -16.47 11.75
CA ALA A 239 13.30 -15.99 12.34
C ALA A 239 12.59 -14.96 11.43
N PHE A 240 13.37 -14.07 10.82
CA PHE A 240 12.84 -13.14 9.80
C PHE A 240 12.26 -13.89 8.60
N THR A 241 13.03 -14.82 8.02
CA THR A 241 12.60 -15.61 6.84
C THR A 241 11.33 -16.40 7.13
N ALA A 242 11.22 -17.02 8.31
CA ALA A 242 10.03 -17.74 8.73
C ALA A 242 8.80 -16.83 8.85
N ALA A 243 8.96 -15.66 9.49
CA ALA A 243 7.89 -14.67 9.60
C ALA A 243 7.48 -14.11 8.24
N PHE A 244 8.44 -13.81 7.38
CA PHE A 244 8.22 -13.33 6.01
C PHE A 244 7.40 -14.32 5.21
N ARG A 245 7.82 -15.61 5.19
CA ARG A 245 7.10 -16.68 4.50
C ARG A 245 5.70 -16.90 5.06
N SER A 246 5.54 -16.85 6.38
CA SER A 246 4.22 -17.01 7.03
C SER A 246 3.22 -15.91 6.64
N ILE A 247 3.70 -14.68 6.42
CA ILE A 247 2.84 -13.52 6.15
C ILE A 247 2.63 -13.31 4.65
N LEU A 248 3.67 -13.52 3.83
CA LEU A 248 3.65 -13.21 2.39
C LEU A 248 3.56 -14.45 1.50
N GLY A 249 3.70 -15.66 2.05
CA GLY A 249 3.64 -16.91 1.31
C GLY A 249 4.90 -17.26 0.50
N ALA A 250 5.92 -16.38 0.50
CA ALA A 250 7.16 -16.52 -0.25
C ALA A 250 8.36 -16.19 0.63
N THR A 251 9.58 -16.55 0.25
CA THR A 251 10.78 -16.19 1.01
C THR A 251 11.29 -14.79 0.62
N PRO A 252 12.13 -14.13 1.46
CA PRO A 252 12.75 -12.86 1.08
C PRO A 252 13.58 -12.93 -0.21
N ARG A 253 14.16 -14.11 -0.53
CA ARG A 253 14.91 -14.33 -1.78
C ARG A 253 14.01 -14.26 -3.00
N ASP A 254 12.80 -14.81 -2.90
CA ASP A 254 11.84 -14.82 -4.01
C ASP A 254 11.34 -13.40 -4.39
N PHE A 255 11.63 -12.42 -3.52
CA PHE A 255 11.30 -11.00 -3.74
C PHE A 255 12.46 -10.17 -4.31
N LEU A 256 13.67 -10.74 -4.36
CA LEU A 256 14.88 -10.04 -4.87
C LEU A 256 15.18 -10.37 -6.34
N ILE A 257 14.33 -11.15 -7.01
CA ILE A 257 14.49 -11.56 -8.41
C ILE A 257 13.69 -10.66 -9.33
#